data_0fad8881db8a775f18bc59f7ba9ca542
#
_entry.id   0fad8881db8a775f18bc59f7ba9ca542
#
_cell.length_a   1.000
_cell.length_b   1.000
_cell.length_c   1.000
_cell.angle_alpha   90.00
_cell.angle_beta   90.00
_cell.angle_gamma   90.00
#
_symmetry.space_group_name_H-M   'P 1'
#
loop_
_entity.id
_entity.type
_entity.pdbx_description
1 polymer ?
#
loop_
_entity_poly.entity_id
_entity_poly.type
_entity_poly.pdbx_seq_one_letter_code
_entity_poly.pdbx_strand_id
1 'polypeptide(L)'
;ARCLFARGMYKRQTRNSDWLAREALGLKPGLFFRRPQHTCSPMLRSFSEEAFGRVAPQILSRLSRARTMENCNQYFFLDYLLYSGRAVSRRLSNKHFSLAAASIGRICSFLEQPNRRLVCINDVHMKESVFQQARERLLAAFSHHFPEPSRFER
;
A
#
# COMPACT_ATOMS: atom_id res chain seq x y z
N ALA A 1 -1.70 10.12 -6.53
CA ALA A 1 -2.72 10.54 -7.50
C ALA A 1 -4.01 10.93 -6.79
N ARG A 2 -4.83 11.81 -7.39
CA ARG A 2 -6.18 12.15 -6.93
C ARG A 2 -7.20 11.40 -7.78
N CYS A 3 -8.26 10.90 -7.15
CA CYS A 3 -9.32 10.13 -7.81
C CYS A 3 -10.68 10.76 -7.51
N LEU A 4 -11.55 10.82 -8.53
CA LEU A 4 -12.94 11.24 -8.38
C LEU A 4 -13.87 10.03 -8.17
N PHE A 5 -13.65 8.96 -8.92
CA PHE A 5 -14.50 7.78 -8.91
C PHE A 5 -13.87 6.62 -8.14
N ALA A 6 -14.62 6.08 -7.19
CA ALA A 6 -14.24 4.93 -6.37
C ALA A 6 -14.84 3.63 -6.90
N ARG A 7 -14.47 3.23 -8.12
CA ARG A 7 -14.89 1.93 -8.68
C ARG A 7 -14.00 0.81 -8.11
N GLY A 8 -14.63 -0.28 -7.66
CA GLY A 8 -13.97 -1.44 -7.06
C GLY A 8 -13.62 -1.26 -5.58
N MET A 9 -13.44 -2.38 -4.89
CA MET A 9 -13.29 -2.47 -3.43
C MET A 9 -12.14 -1.60 -2.91
N TYR A 10 -10.94 -1.74 -3.49
CA TYR A 10 -9.77 -0.99 -3.05
C TYR A 10 -9.96 0.53 -3.09
N LYS A 11 -10.53 1.06 -4.19
CA LYS A 11 -10.76 2.51 -4.31
C LYS A 11 -11.83 3.01 -3.36
N ARG A 12 -12.87 2.19 -3.08
CA ARG A 12 -13.90 2.54 -2.09
C ARG A 12 -13.31 2.60 -0.69
N GLN A 13 -12.55 1.60 -0.28
CA GLN A 13 -11.86 1.61 1.01
C GLN A 13 -10.89 2.79 1.15
N THR A 14 -10.17 3.13 0.08
CA THR A 14 -9.27 4.31 0.09
C THR A 14 -10.06 5.62 0.22
N ARG A 15 -11.20 5.75 -0.46
CA ARG A 15 -12.09 6.90 -0.29
C ARG A 15 -12.68 6.99 1.11
N ASN A 16 -13.13 5.87 1.66
CA ASN A 16 -13.66 5.82 3.03
C ASN A 16 -12.59 6.27 4.04
N SER A 17 -11.34 5.85 3.83
CA SER A 17 -10.20 6.26 4.66
C SER A 17 -9.90 7.75 4.56
N ASP A 18 -9.92 8.32 3.35
CA ASP A 18 -9.75 9.77 3.12
C ASP A 18 -10.87 10.58 3.79
N TRP A 19 -12.11 10.16 3.65
CA TRP A 19 -13.26 10.84 4.27
C TRP A 19 -13.21 10.77 5.79
N LEU A 20 -12.90 9.61 6.34
CA LEU A 20 -12.78 9.43 7.79
C LEU A 20 -11.62 10.26 8.37
N ALA A 21 -10.51 10.39 7.64
CA ALA A 21 -9.40 11.24 8.06
C ALA A 21 -9.79 12.72 8.09
N ARG A 22 -10.62 13.17 7.14
CA ARG A 22 -11.18 14.53 7.15
C ARG A 22 -12.16 14.74 8.30
N GLU A 23 -13.08 13.77 8.51
CA GLU A 23 -14.03 13.80 9.61
C GLU A 23 -13.33 13.90 10.96
N ALA A 24 -12.27 13.12 11.18
CA ALA A 24 -11.45 13.17 12.39
C ALA A 24 -10.83 14.56 12.68
N LEU A 25 -10.69 15.37 11.64
CA LEU A 25 -10.14 16.74 11.72
C LEU A 25 -11.21 17.83 11.57
N GLY A 26 -12.49 17.48 11.53
CA GLY A 26 -13.58 18.44 11.32
C GLY A 26 -13.60 19.06 9.92
N LEU A 27 -12.96 18.43 8.95
CA LEU A 27 -12.91 18.90 7.56
C LEU A 27 -14.07 18.33 6.75
N LYS A 28 -14.59 19.11 5.81
CA LYS A 28 -15.63 18.64 4.88
C LYS A 28 -15.08 17.55 3.94
N PRO A 29 -15.91 16.57 3.54
CA PRO A 29 -15.58 15.62 2.50
C PRO A 29 -15.15 16.33 1.22
N GLY A 30 -14.06 15.86 0.61
CA GLY A 30 -13.60 16.39 -0.65
C GLY A 30 -14.25 15.68 -1.85
N LEU A 31 -14.38 16.39 -2.97
CA LEU A 31 -14.78 15.80 -4.24
C LEU A 31 -13.78 14.72 -4.72
N PHE A 32 -12.51 14.97 -4.46
CA PHE A 32 -11.42 14.04 -4.79
C PHE A 32 -10.86 13.42 -3.53
N PHE A 33 -10.49 12.15 -3.62
CA PHE A 33 -9.73 11.45 -2.59
C PHE A 33 -8.33 11.09 -3.10
N ARG A 34 -7.41 10.91 -2.16
CA ARG A 34 -6.03 10.53 -2.48
C ARG A 34 -5.94 9.04 -2.73
N ARG A 35 -5.12 8.67 -3.72
CA ARG A 35 -4.69 7.30 -3.95
C ARG A 35 -3.19 7.22 -3.66
N PRO A 36 -2.78 6.77 -2.46
CA PRO A 36 -1.39 6.55 -2.13
C PRO A 36 -0.73 5.55 -3.08
N GLN A 37 0.58 5.60 -3.16
CA GLN A 37 1.35 4.59 -3.89
C GLN A 37 1.47 3.33 -3.05
N HIS A 38 1.52 2.16 -3.69
CA HIS A 38 1.87 0.89 -3.04
C HIS A 38 3.39 0.84 -2.79
N THR A 39 3.83 1.57 -1.79
CA THR A 39 5.23 1.67 -1.37
C THR A 39 5.30 1.86 0.13
N CYS A 40 6.46 2.19 0.66
CA CYS A 40 6.63 2.48 2.07
C CYS A 40 5.69 3.59 2.52
N SER A 41 5.01 3.35 3.62
CA SER A 41 4.08 4.27 4.28
C SER A 41 4.55 4.43 5.72
N PRO A 42 5.45 5.38 6.01
CA PRO A 42 5.93 5.60 7.36
C PRO A 42 4.78 6.09 8.24
N MET A 43 4.60 5.45 9.39
CA MET A 43 3.61 5.82 10.40
C MET A 43 4.30 5.91 11.74
N LEU A 44 4.11 7.03 12.45
CA LEU A 44 4.53 7.16 13.83
C LEU A 44 3.43 6.64 14.74
N ARG A 45 3.79 5.81 15.70
CA ARG A 45 2.86 5.18 16.64
C ARG A 45 1.97 6.21 17.34
N SER A 46 2.57 7.24 17.91
CA SER A 46 1.85 8.30 18.64
C SER A 46 0.77 8.98 17.79
N PHE A 47 1.06 9.27 16.53
CA PHE A 47 0.09 9.87 15.62
C PHE A 47 -0.99 8.88 15.17
N SER A 48 -0.64 7.61 15.04
CA SER A 48 -1.63 6.58 14.73
C SER A 48 -2.59 6.36 15.90
N GLU A 49 -2.10 6.36 17.13
CA GLU A 49 -2.91 6.27 18.34
C GLU A 49 -3.83 7.50 18.49
N GLU A 50 -3.31 8.72 18.27
CA GLU A 50 -4.12 9.94 18.26
C GLU A 50 -5.23 9.89 17.22
N ALA A 51 -4.88 9.55 15.97
CA ALA A 51 -5.84 9.47 14.88
C ALA A 51 -6.91 8.43 15.12
N PHE A 52 -6.52 7.23 15.60
CA PHE A 52 -7.45 6.17 15.95
C PHE A 52 -8.39 6.57 17.08
N GLY A 53 -7.87 7.18 18.14
CA GLY A 53 -8.67 7.62 19.29
C GLY A 53 -9.81 8.58 18.92
N ARG A 54 -9.65 9.37 17.84
CA ARG A 54 -10.69 10.31 17.38
C ARG A 54 -11.87 9.63 16.70
N VAL A 55 -11.66 8.48 16.05
CA VAL A 55 -12.66 7.81 15.20
C VAL A 55 -12.71 6.30 15.43
N ALA A 56 -12.26 5.82 16.57
CA ALA A 56 -12.26 4.39 16.89
C ALA A 56 -13.65 3.75 16.73
N PRO A 57 -14.77 4.33 17.22
CA PRO A 57 -16.08 3.74 17.03
C PRO A 57 -16.44 3.57 15.55
N GLN A 58 -16.13 4.55 14.70
CA GLN A 58 -16.41 4.52 13.26
C GLN A 58 -15.55 3.46 12.53
N ILE A 59 -14.29 3.27 12.95
CA ILE A 59 -13.44 2.22 12.41
C ILE A 59 -13.95 0.85 12.86
N LEU A 60 -14.20 0.68 14.15
CA LEU A 60 -14.61 -0.60 14.73
C LEU A 60 -15.97 -1.08 14.21
N SER A 61 -16.93 -0.17 14.04
CA SER A 61 -18.25 -0.50 13.47
C SER A 61 -18.19 -0.97 12.01
N ARG A 62 -17.12 -0.66 11.30
CA ARG A 62 -16.88 -1.08 9.91
C ARG A 62 -15.97 -2.29 9.78
N LEU A 63 -15.46 -2.83 10.88
CA LEU A 63 -14.66 -4.04 10.84
C LEU A 63 -15.55 -5.24 10.52
N SER A 64 -15.02 -6.12 9.67
CA SER A 64 -15.69 -7.34 9.27
C SER A 64 -14.68 -8.47 9.09
N ARG A 65 -15.13 -9.72 9.26
CA ARG A 65 -14.28 -10.91 9.09
C ARG A 65 -13.66 -10.98 7.69
N ALA A 66 -14.41 -10.58 6.69
CA ALA A 66 -13.94 -10.51 5.32
C ALA A 66 -13.87 -9.05 4.86
N ARG A 67 -12.99 -8.75 3.92
CA ARG A 67 -12.85 -7.40 3.37
C ARG A 67 -14.10 -7.02 2.59
N THR A 68 -14.67 -5.87 2.93
CA THR A 68 -15.87 -5.29 2.28
C THR A 68 -15.59 -3.90 1.71
N MET A 69 -16.55 -3.37 0.96
CA MET A 69 -16.48 -2.01 0.40
C MET A 69 -16.61 -0.91 1.47
N GLU A 70 -17.14 -1.27 2.65
CA GLU A 70 -17.40 -0.34 3.77
C GLU A 70 -16.16 -0.14 4.65
N ASN A 71 -15.20 -1.07 4.59
CA ASN A 71 -14.00 -0.97 5.42
C ASN A 71 -13.19 0.27 5.07
N CYS A 72 -12.41 0.75 6.05
CA CYS A 72 -11.27 1.64 5.85
C CYS A 72 -9.98 0.81 5.73
N ASN A 73 -8.92 1.40 5.24
CA ASN A 73 -7.60 0.81 5.17
C ASN A 73 -6.56 1.70 5.86
N GLN A 74 -5.32 1.26 5.94
CA GLN A 74 -4.21 1.96 6.59
C GLN A 74 -3.94 3.38 6.05
N TYR A 75 -4.46 3.72 4.89
CA TYR A 75 -4.29 5.08 4.32
C TYR A 75 -5.03 6.16 5.11
N PHE A 76 -5.97 5.77 5.98
CA PHE A 76 -6.57 6.66 6.95
C PHE A 76 -5.49 7.42 7.76
N PHE A 77 -4.51 6.71 8.32
CA PHE A 77 -3.44 7.31 9.12
C PHE A 77 -2.57 8.27 8.31
N LEU A 78 -2.27 7.91 7.05
CA LEU A 78 -1.48 8.76 6.15
C LEU A 78 -2.22 10.03 5.76
N ASP A 79 -3.51 9.92 5.46
CA ASP A 79 -4.34 11.05 5.08
C ASP A 79 -4.60 11.97 6.28
N TYR A 80 -4.79 11.40 7.49
CA TYR A 80 -4.87 12.16 8.72
C TYR A 80 -3.62 13.00 8.97
N LEU A 81 -2.43 12.40 8.88
CA LEU A 81 -1.16 13.11 9.03
C LEU A 81 -0.98 14.22 8.00
N LEU A 82 -1.37 13.96 6.76
CA LEU A 82 -1.25 14.94 5.70
C LEU A 82 -2.21 16.12 5.90
N TYR A 83 -3.49 15.84 6.21
CA TYR A 83 -4.51 16.88 6.38
C TYR A 83 -4.31 17.68 7.67
N SER A 84 -3.68 17.10 8.68
CA SER A 84 -3.28 17.83 9.89
C SER A 84 -2.00 18.68 9.71
N GLY A 85 -1.40 18.67 8.51
CA GLY A 85 -0.17 19.43 8.23
C GLY A 85 1.11 18.82 8.82
N ARG A 86 1.04 17.62 9.41
CA ARG A 86 2.18 16.94 10.07
C ARG A 86 3.01 16.06 9.12
N ALA A 87 2.60 15.94 7.89
CA ALA A 87 3.32 15.22 6.86
C ALA A 87 3.27 15.93 5.52
N VAL A 88 4.30 15.71 4.70
CA VAL A 88 4.36 16.21 3.33
C VAL A 88 4.34 15.05 2.35
N SER A 89 3.61 15.23 1.25
CA SER A 89 3.56 14.25 0.18
C SER A 89 4.77 14.40 -0.72
N ARG A 90 5.61 13.37 -0.79
CA ARG A 90 6.74 13.31 -1.73
C ARG A 90 6.58 12.12 -2.68
N ARG A 91 7.04 12.29 -3.91
CA ARG A 91 7.13 11.21 -4.88
C ARG A 91 8.41 10.41 -4.61
N LEU A 92 8.27 9.14 -4.30
CA LEU A 92 9.41 8.24 -4.12
C LEU A 92 9.83 7.63 -5.46
N SER A 93 11.12 7.33 -5.56
CA SER A 93 11.68 6.56 -6.69
C SER A 93 11.31 5.09 -6.51
N ASN A 94 10.21 4.69 -7.13
CA ASN A 94 9.67 3.35 -7.01
C ASN A 94 9.30 2.72 -8.35
N LYS A 95 9.22 1.40 -8.36
CA LYS A 95 8.65 0.60 -9.44
C LYS A 95 7.58 -0.34 -8.86
N HIS A 96 6.49 -0.46 -9.57
CA HIS A 96 5.42 -1.41 -9.25
C HIS A 96 5.27 -2.39 -10.40
N PHE A 97 5.22 -3.67 -10.05
CA PHE A 97 4.89 -4.77 -10.95
C PHE A 97 3.66 -5.51 -10.43
N SER A 98 2.89 -6.08 -11.34
CA SER A 98 1.88 -7.09 -11.04
C SER A 98 2.19 -8.32 -11.86
N LEU A 99 2.22 -9.47 -11.20
CA LEU A 99 2.41 -10.78 -11.87
C LEU A 99 1.28 -11.12 -12.84
N ALA A 100 0.13 -10.41 -12.76
CA ALA A 100 -0.93 -10.53 -13.75
C ALA A 100 -0.62 -9.83 -15.09
N ALA A 101 0.28 -8.84 -15.07
CA ALA A 101 0.50 -7.95 -16.22
C ALA A 101 1.95 -7.92 -16.73
N ALA A 102 2.91 -8.23 -15.85
CA ALA A 102 4.32 -8.22 -16.19
C ALA A 102 4.86 -9.64 -16.28
N SER A 103 5.65 -9.93 -17.31
CA SER A 103 6.35 -11.22 -17.39
C SER A 103 7.37 -11.36 -16.27
N ILE A 104 7.53 -12.56 -15.75
CA ILE A 104 8.50 -12.86 -14.70
C ILE A 104 9.92 -12.49 -15.12
N GLY A 105 10.29 -12.68 -16.39
CA GLY A 105 11.60 -12.29 -16.93
C GLY A 105 11.87 -10.80 -16.77
N ARG A 106 10.89 -9.95 -17.08
CA ARG A 106 11.02 -8.49 -16.91
C ARG A 106 11.19 -8.07 -15.46
N ILE A 107 10.53 -8.78 -14.54
CA ILE A 107 10.67 -8.51 -13.11
C ILE A 107 12.07 -8.92 -12.63
N CYS A 108 12.55 -10.11 -13.00
CA CYS A 108 13.88 -10.60 -12.66
C CYS A 108 14.97 -9.66 -13.20
N SER A 109 14.93 -9.28 -14.47
CA SER A 109 15.89 -8.34 -15.04
C SER A 109 15.90 -6.99 -14.33
N PHE A 110 14.75 -6.52 -13.84
CA PHE A 110 14.71 -5.32 -13.01
C PHE A 110 15.34 -5.54 -11.65
N LEU A 111 15.15 -6.70 -11.01
CA LEU A 111 15.74 -7.02 -9.70
C LEU A 111 17.26 -7.19 -9.79
N GLU A 112 17.77 -7.74 -10.88
CA GLU A 112 19.20 -7.90 -11.12
C GLU A 112 19.91 -6.55 -11.34
N GLN A 113 19.23 -5.59 -12.01
CA GLN A 113 19.75 -4.25 -12.29
C GLN A 113 18.71 -3.17 -11.95
N PRO A 114 18.43 -2.91 -10.66
CA PRO A 114 17.39 -2.00 -10.25
C PRO A 114 17.78 -0.55 -10.51
N ASN A 115 16.93 0.18 -11.23
CA ASN A 115 17.07 1.61 -11.45
C ASN A 115 16.12 2.45 -10.55
N ARG A 116 15.55 1.82 -9.53
CA ARG A 116 14.68 2.44 -8.52
C ARG A 116 15.03 1.91 -7.14
N ARG A 117 14.89 2.77 -6.13
CA ARG A 117 15.21 2.43 -4.73
C ARG A 117 14.17 1.52 -4.07
N LEU A 118 12.95 1.51 -4.58
CA LEU A 118 11.85 0.75 -4.04
C LEU A 118 11.16 -0.03 -5.15
N VAL A 119 10.83 -1.27 -4.87
CA VAL A 119 10.03 -2.11 -5.75
C VAL A 119 8.88 -2.73 -4.96
N CYS A 120 7.70 -2.78 -5.59
CA CYS A 120 6.55 -3.50 -5.11
C CYS A 120 6.17 -4.51 -6.18
N ILE A 121 6.14 -5.78 -5.83
CA ILE A 121 5.70 -6.89 -6.70
C ILE A 121 4.42 -7.43 -6.09
N ASN A 122 3.29 -7.20 -6.78
CA ASN A 122 2.01 -7.77 -6.37
C ASN A 122 1.88 -9.17 -6.95
N ASP A 123 1.66 -10.12 -6.06
CA ASP A 123 1.21 -11.45 -6.42
C ASP A 123 -0.24 -11.43 -6.91
N VAL A 124 -0.64 -12.52 -7.55
CA VAL A 124 -2.00 -12.76 -8.02
C VAL A 124 -2.29 -14.25 -7.86
N HIS A 125 -3.56 -14.59 -7.75
CA HIS A 125 -3.93 -15.99 -7.78
C HIS A 125 -3.52 -16.62 -9.12
N MET A 126 -2.75 -17.70 -9.06
CA MET A 126 -2.24 -18.43 -10.23
C MET A 126 -2.20 -19.93 -9.94
N LYS A 127 -2.05 -20.72 -11.01
CA LYS A 127 -1.87 -22.17 -10.87
C LYS A 127 -0.57 -22.48 -10.13
N GLU A 128 -0.57 -23.53 -9.31
CA GLU A 128 0.56 -23.91 -8.47
C GLU A 128 1.87 -24.06 -9.27
N SER A 129 1.83 -24.72 -10.42
CA SER A 129 3.02 -24.88 -11.26
C SER A 129 3.61 -23.56 -11.75
N VAL A 130 2.74 -22.58 -12.07
CA VAL A 130 3.16 -21.24 -12.49
C VAL A 130 3.73 -20.46 -11.30
N PHE A 131 3.12 -20.62 -10.12
CA PHE A 131 3.61 -20.03 -8.89
C PHE A 131 5.00 -20.53 -8.51
N GLN A 132 5.22 -21.84 -8.53
CA GLN A 132 6.53 -22.42 -8.21
C GLN A 132 7.61 -21.93 -9.18
N GLN A 133 7.31 -21.89 -10.46
CA GLN A 133 8.23 -21.38 -11.48
C GLN A 133 8.57 -19.90 -11.29
N ALA A 134 7.56 -19.08 -10.97
CA ALA A 134 7.76 -17.67 -10.67
C ALA A 134 8.58 -17.47 -9.39
N ARG A 135 8.29 -18.27 -8.34
CA ARG A 135 9.00 -18.26 -7.07
C ARG A 135 10.49 -18.58 -7.25
N GLU A 136 10.82 -19.66 -7.94
CA GLU A 136 12.22 -20.07 -8.19
C GLU A 136 13.01 -18.96 -8.90
N ARG A 137 12.44 -18.39 -9.94
CA ARG A 137 13.07 -17.31 -10.71
C ARG A 137 13.25 -16.03 -9.89
N LEU A 138 12.26 -15.66 -9.07
CA LEU A 138 12.35 -14.51 -8.17
C LEU A 138 13.41 -14.73 -7.10
N LEU A 139 13.47 -15.93 -6.50
CA LEU A 139 14.49 -16.27 -5.50
C LEU A 139 15.90 -16.18 -6.11
N ALA A 140 16.10 -16.70 -7.31
CA ALA A 140 17.38 -16.60 -8.00
C ALA A 140 17.78 -15.14 -8.26
N ALA A 141 16.86 -14.29 -8.73
CA ALA A 141 17.13 -12.87 -8.94
C ALA A 141 17.42 -12.12 -7.64
N PHE A 142 16.71 -12.44 -6.55
CA PHE A 142 16.99 -11.87 -5.23
C PHE A 142 18.33 -12.32 -4.68
N SER A 143 18.67 -13.60 -4.78
CA SER A 143 19.97 -14.14 -4.32
C SER A 143 21.15 -13.55 -5.12
N HIS A 144 20.95 -13.26 -6.40
CA HIS A 144 21.95 -12.55 -7.19
C HIS A 144 22.18 -11.11 -6.68
N HIS A 145 21.12 -10.41 -6.33
CA HIS A 145 21.22 -9.02 -5.88
C HIS A 145 21.59 -8.90 -4.40
N PHE A 146 21.17 -9.86 -3.56
CA PHE A 146 21.43 -9.94 -2.12
C PHE A 146 22.07 -11.29 -1.78
N PRO A 147 23.37 -11.48 -2.12
CA PRO A 147 24.04 -12.77 -1.92
C PRO A 147 24.25 -13.11 -0.44
N GLU A 148 24.35 -12.11 0.42
CA GLU A 148 24.57 -12.29 1.85
C GLU A 148 23.27 -12.08 2.63
N PRO A 149 22.95 -12.99 3.57
CA PRO A 149 21.77 -12.80 4.42
C PRO A 149 21.92 -11.56 5.31
N SER A 150 20.83 -10.86 5.52
CA SER A 150 20.83 -9.71 6.42
C SER A 150 21.01 -10.16 7.88
N ARG A 151 21.41 -9.23 8.76
CA ARG A 151 21.51 -9.50 10.20
C ARG A 151 20.20 -9.95 10.87
N PHE A 152 19.07 -9.76 10.20
CA PHE A 152 17.74 -10.12 10.69
C PHE A 152 17.26 -11.50 10.21
N GLU A 153 18.04 -12.17 9.36
CA GLU A 153 17.73 -13.51 8.80
C GLU A 153 18.54 -14.64 9.51
N ARG A 154 19.13 -14.33 10.66
CA ARG A 154 19.92 -15.26 11.49
C ARG A 154 19.10 -15.77 12.65
#